data_a0918a2940ea601df2f9c0f004b22b81
#
_entry.id   a0918a2940ea601df2f9c0f004b22b81
#
_cell.length_a   1.000
_cell.length_b   1.000
_cell.length_c   1.000
_cell.angle_alpha   90.00
_cell.angle_beta   90.00
_cell.angle_gamma   90.00
#
_symmetry.space_group_name_H-M   'P 1'
#
loop_
_entity.id
_entity.type
_entity.pdbx_description
1 polymer ?
#
loop_
_entity_poly.entity_id
_entity_poly.type
_entity_poly.pdbx_seq_one_letter_code
_entity_poly.pdbx_strand_id
1 'polypeptide(L)'
;MKDIIYLDNNATTRILDEVWNEMTPYFIQNYANASSVYHQMGREANSAVQQARSDIAAALNCAPKEIFFNSGATESINTVIKGIFEKYQSKGKHIITVATEHKAVLSCCEQLAKKGAHVTYLPVDIQGMIALDDLRNAITEQTILVCIMAANNETGILAPITDIAKICTEKNVLFFCDATQAIGKVNIDLQQLNIDVLCLSAHKVHGPKGVGALYIRRKSKPIQISPLITGGGQENEFRGGTYNVPAIVGLGKAISIIHPALYSTVGRNRDLLEKLLSDIPEIIIHGGNVPRLPNTSYISFRHILAGEIMNACPKLALSSGSACVTGSREPSHVLMAMGQSKENALSAIRFSLSLLTTEEEIFHCAEMIKEAVKKIRDHSPIWQMYKDRLIK
;
A
#
# COMPACT_ATOMS: atom_id res chain seq x y z
N MET A 1 -20.50 -3.85 -19.26
CA MET A 1 -19.25 -3.68 -18.50
C MET A 1 -18.25 -4.84 -18.68
N LYS A 2 -18.49 -5.78 -19.62
CA LYS A 2 -17.62 -6.96 -19.85
C LYS A 2 -16.33 -6.69 -20.66
N ASP A 3 -16.08 -5.44 -21.07
CA ASP A 3 -14.99 -5.10 -22.00
C ASP A 3 -13.90 -4.20 -21.41
N ILE A 4 -13.88 -4.00 -20.09
CA ILE A 4 -12.83 -3.19 -19.43
C ILE A 4 -11.79 -4.12 -18.79
N ILE A 5 -10.54 -3.99 -19.23
CA ILE A 5 -9.39 -4.64 -18.60
C ILE A 5 -8.96 -3.79 -17.41
N TYR A 6 -9.08 -4.36 -16.19
CA TYR A 6 -8.80 -3.63 -14.96
C TYR A 6 -7.37 -3.90 -14.46
N LEU A 7 -6.50 -2.91 -14.65
CA LEU A 7 -5.09 -2.96 -14.24
C LEU A 7 -4.74 -1.83 -13.24
N ASP A 8 -5.70 -1.45 -12.38
CA ASP A 8 -5.49 -0.47 -11.31
C ASP A 8 -5.70 -1.10 -9.91
N ASN A 9 -5.21 -2.33 -9.73
CA ASN A 9 -5.42 -3.09 -8.50
C ASN A 9 -4.64 -2.55 -7.27
N ASN A 10 -3.63 -1.72 -7.46
CA ASN A 10 -3.01 -1.01 -6.34
C ASN A 10 -3.88 0.14 -5.81
N ALA A 11 -4.83 0.65 -6.58
CA ALA A 11 -5.83 1.60 -6.09
C ALA A 11 -6.90 0.89 -5.26
N THR A 12 -7.49 -0.18 -5.78
CA THR A 12 -8.43 -1.06 -5.06
C THR A 12 -8.59 -2.35 -5.85
N THR A 13 -8.91 -3.45 -5.18
CA THR A 13 -9.18 -4.73 -5.83
C THR A 13 -10.67 -5.07 -5.81
N ARG A 14 -11.12 -5.90 -6.76
CA ARG A 14 -12.43 -6.54 -6.69
C ARG A 14 -12.47 -7.49 -5.50
N ILE A 15 -13.57 -7.50 -4.76
CA ILE A 15 -13.81 -8.52 -3.72
C ILE A 15 -13.92 -9.90 -4.42
N LEU A 16 -13.23 -10.92 -3.88
CA LEU A 16 -13.39 -12.29 -4.36
C LEU A 16 -14.75 -12.84 -3.99
N ASP A 17 -15.27 -13.75 -4.80
CA ASP A 17 -16.60 -14.32 -4.59
C ASP A 17 -16.67 -15.12 -3.28
N GLU A 18 -15.59 -15.82 -2.89
CA GLU A 18 -15.47 -16.50 -1.58
C GLU A 18 -15.53 -15.53 -0.42
N VAL A 19 -14.92 -14.34 -0.55
CA VAL A 19 -14.96 -13.29 0.46
C VAL A 19 -16.35 -12.68 0.55
N TRP A 20 -16.97 -12.40 -0.59
CA TRP A 20 -18.34 -11.87 -0.66
C TRP A 20 -19.34 -12.83 -0.02
N ASN A 21 -19.26 -14.12 -0.35
CA ASN A 21 -20.14 -15.15 0.21
C ASN A 21 -20.01 -15.27 1.73
N GLU A 22 -18.79 -15.14 2.26
CA GLU A 22 -18.55 -15.17 3.72
C GLU A 22 -19.14 -13.92 4.41
N MET A 23 -19.10 -12.76 3.78
CA MET A 23 -19.64 -11.51 4.32
C MET A 23 -21.18 -11.47 4.32
N THR A 24 -21.80 -12.01 3.30
CA THR A 24 -23.23 -11.83 2.98
C THR A 24 -24.17 -12.16 4.16
N PRO A 25 -23.99 -13.26 4.92
CA PRO A 25 -24.87 -13.59 6.05
C PRO A 25 -24.93 -12.49 7.12
N TYR A 26 -23.83 -11.76 7.32
CA TYR A 26 -23.75 -10.75 8.37
C TYR A 26 -24.43 -9.42 8.02
N PHE A 27 -24.91 -9.25 6.80
CA PHE A 27 -25.76 -8.11 6.42
C PHE A 27 -27.23 -8.34 6.70
N ILE A 28 -27.71 -9.59 6.60
CA ILE A 28 -29.15 -9.89 6.54
C ILE A 28 -29.57 -10.88 7.64
N GLN A 29 -28.82 -11.95 7.87
CA GLN A 29 -29.18 -13.05 8.78
C GLN A 29 -28.59 -12.85 10.15
N ASN A 30 -27.27 -12.67 10.25
CA ASN A 30 -26.49 -12.56 11.50
C ASN A 30 -26.09 -11.11 11.78
N TYR A 31 -27.00 -10.17 11.59
CA TYR A 31 -26.75 -8.72 11.62
C TYR A 31 -26.58 -8.12 13.02
N ALA A 32 -26.55 -8.94 14.05
CA ALA A 32 -26.51 -8.48 15.43
C ALA A 32 -25.21 -7.75 15.78
N ASN A 33 -25.28 -6.85 16.76
CA ASN A 33 -24.11 -6.17 17.29
C ASN A 33 -23.24 -7.16 18.09
N ALA A 34 -21.97 -7.30 17.71
CA ALA A 34 -21.00 -8.17 18.36
C ALA A 34 -20.75 -7.84 19.85
N SER A 35 -21.12 -6.65 20.31
CA SER A 35 -21.02 -6.28 21.72
C SER A 35 -22.21 -6.79 22.56
N SER A 36 -23.26 -7.30 21.93
CA SER A 36 -24.48 -7.78 22.60
C SER A 36 -24.36 -9.23 23.05
N VAL A 37 -23.51 -9.50 24.04
CA VAL A 37 -23.14 -10.85 24.47
C VAL A 37 -24.25 -11.63 25.20
N TYR A 38 -25.35 -10.98 25.59
CA TYR A 38 -26.44 -11.62 26.36
C TYR A 38 -27.37 -12.49 25.51
N HIS A 39 -27.43 -12.30 24.20
CA HIS A 39 -28.22 -13.12 23.27
C HIS A 39 -27.37 -13.86 22.25
N GLN A 40 -27.89 -14.95 21.70
CA GLN A 40 -27.15 -15.85 20.80
C GLN A 40 -26.60 -15.12 19.57
N MET A 41 -27.41 -14.32 18.85
CA MET A 41 -26.98 -13.64 17.65
C MET A 41 -25.78 -12.69 17.89
N GLY A 42 -25.75 -11.98 19.03
CA GLY A 42 -24.62 -11.11 19.39
C GLY A 42 -23.36 -11.91 19.68
N ARG A 43 -23.49 -13.08 20.35
CA ARG A 43 -22.35 -13.97 20.56
C ARG A 43 -21.80 -14.55 19.26
N GLU A 44 -22.68 -14.93 18.33
CA GLU A 44 -22.29 -15.41 17.00
C GLU A 44 -21.53 -14.33 16.22
N ALA A 45 -22.04 -13.08 16.20
CA ALA A 45 -21.36 -11.95 15.58
C ALA A 45 -19.99 -11.67 16.24
N ASN A 46 -19.91 -11.79 17.59
CA ASN A 46 -18.62 -11.66 18.29
C ASN A 46 -17.66 -12.79 17.91
N SER A 47 -18.13 -14.03 17.87
CA SER A 47 -17.32 -15.19 17.47
C SER A 47 -16.75 -15.01 16.07
N ALA A 48 -17.53 -14.47 15.13
CA ALA A 48 -17.07 -14.17 13.77
C ALA A 48 -15.96 -13.11 13.75
N VAL A 49 -16.09 -12.06 14.56
CA VAL A 49 -15.03 -11.03 14.72
C VAL A 49 -13.76 -11.66 15.29
N GLN A 50 -13.88 -12.54 16.32
CA GLN A 50 -12.69 -13.19 16.90
C GLN A 50 -12.06 -14.21 15.93
N GLN A 51 -12.86 -14.91 15.13
CA GLN A 51 -12.35 -15.81 14.10
C GLN A 51 -11.55 -15.03 13.04
N ALA A 52 -12.10 -13.93 12.50
CA ALA A 52 -11.39 -13.06 11.56
C ALA A 52 -10.05 -12.52 12.14
N ARG A 53 -10.06 -12.20 13.45
CA ARG A 53 -8.84 -11.78 14.17
C ARG A 53 -7.81 -12.91 14.22
N SER A 54 -8.25 -14.12 14.47
CA SER A 54 -7.39 -15.31 14.51
C SER A 54 -6.82 -15.65 13.13
N ASP A 55 -7.62 -15.53 12.07
CA ASP A 55 -7.20 -15.78 10.69
C ASP A 55 -6.08 -14.81 10.27
N ILE A 56 -6.25 -13.52 10.59
CA ILE A 56 -5.22 -12.51 10.32
C ILE A 56 -3.95 -12.80 11.12
N ALA A 57 -4.10 -13.14 12.40
CA ALA A 57 -2.98 -13.44 13.26
C ALA A 57 -2.20 -14.66 12.78
N ALA A 58 -2.89 -15.71 12.35
CA ALA A 58 -2.28 -16.91 11.77
C ALA A 58 -1.49 -16.60 10.49
N ALA A 59 -2.08 -15.81 9.58
CA ALA A 59 -1.43 -15.43 8.31
C ALA A 59 -0.18 -14.56 8.51
N LEU A 60 -0.13 -13.77 9.59
CA LEU A 60 1.01 -12.91 9.95
C LEU A 60 1.98 -13.57 10.94
N ASN A 61 1.69 -14.78 11.42
CA ASN A 61 2.42 -15.47 12.47
C ASN A 61 2.57 -14.62 13.75
N CYS A 62 1.43 -14.16 14.29
CA CYS A 62 1.37 -13.37 15.54
C CYS A 62 0.21 -13.83 16.43
N ALA A 63 0.08 -13.24 17.63
CA ALA A 63 -1.02 -13.57 18.52
C ALA A 63 -2.30 -12.76 18.16
N PRO A 64 -3.52 -13.35 18.22
CA PRO A 64 -4.76 -12.63 17.92
C PRO A 64 -4.93 -11.32 18.71
N LYS A 65 -4.47 -11.30 19.97
CA LYS A 65 -4.51 -10.13 20.86
C LYS A 65 -3.60 -8.96 20.44
N GLU A 66 -2.79 -9.12 19.40
CA GLU A 66 -1.94 -8.11 18.81
C GLU A 66 -2.61 -7.44 17.58
N ILE A 67 -3.78 -7.93 17.16
CA ILE A 67 -4.54 -7.40 16.00
C ILE A 67 -5.68 -6.51 16.50
N PHE A 68 -5.82 -5.34 15.93
CA PHE A 68 -6.87 -4.35 16.21
C PHE A 68 -7.55 -3.93 14.91
N PHE A 69 -8.88 -3.96 14.86
CA PHE A 69 -9.65 -3.56 13.68
C PHE A 69 -9.88 -2.05 13.63
N ASN A 70 -9.88 -1.51 12.41
CA ASN A 70 -10.19 -0.12 12.14
C ASN A 70 -10.79 0.06 10.72
N SER A 71 -10.91 1.29 10.23
CA SER A 71 -11.50 1.54 8.91
C SER A 71 -10.54 1.40 7.73
N GLY A 72 -9.25 1.16 7.98
CA GLY A 72 -8.23 1.01 6.92
C GLY A 72 -6.89 1.64 7.28
N ALA A 73 -5.93 1.53 6.36
CA ALA A 73 -4.55 1.96 6.58
C ALA A 73 -4.42 3.44 6.97
N THR A 74 -5.21 4.34 6.40
CA THR A 74 -5.17 5.77 6.74
C THR A 74 -5.52 6.02 8.22
N GLU A 75 -6.52 5.32 8.77
CA GLU A 75 -6.83 5.38 10.20
C GLU A 75 -5.68 4.82 11.03
N SER A 76 -5.14 3.66 10.65
CA SER A 76 -3.97 3.06 11.31
C SER A 76 -2.78 4.02 11.38
N ILE A 77 -2.40 4.60 10.24
CA ILE A 77 -1.28 5.54 10.11
C ILE A 77 -1.46 6.74 11.04
N ASN A 78 -2.65 7.35 11.01
CA ASN A 78 -2.95 8.49 11.89
C ASN A 78 -2.94 8.09 13.37
N THR A 79 -3.50 6.94 13.73
CA THR A 79 -3.51 6.43 15.11
C THR A 79 -2.09 6.22 15.61
N VAL A 80 -1.25 5.54 14.82
CA VAL A 80 0.11 5.19 15.22
C VAL A 80 0.99 6.43 15.33
N ILE A 81 1.10 7.21 14.26
CA ILE A 81 2.04 8.33 14.21
C ILE A 81 1.66 9.40 15.23
N LYS A 82 0.37 9.78 15.30
CA LYS A 82 -0.10 10.77 16.28
C LYS A 82 -0.06 10.24 17.70
N GLY A 83 -0.52 8.99 17.90
CA GLY A 83 -0.61 8.39 19.21
C GLY A 83 0.75 8.08 19.84
N ILE A 84 1.75 7.67 19.05
CA ILE A 84 3.13 7.50 19.50
C ILE A 84 3.75 8.87 19.82
N PHE A 85 3.59 9.85 18.94
CA PHE A 85 4.12 11.20 19.21
C PHE A 85 3.57 11.75 20.52
N GLU A 86 2.27 11.64 20.77
CA GLU A 86 1.65 12.09 22.03
C GLU A 86 2.22 11.38 23.25
N LYS A 87 2.42 10.06 23.19
CA LYS A 87 2.87 9.26 24.33
C LYS A 87 4.38 9.35 24.59
N TYR A 88 5.17 9.59 23.56
CA TYR A 88 6.64 9.54 23.66
C TYR A 88 7.33 10.90 23.52
N GLN A 89 6.60 12.01 23.35
CA GLN A 89 7.18 13.35 23.18
C GLN A 89 8.08 13.82 24.35
N SER A 90 7.93 13.23 25.54
CA SER A 90 8.84 13.49 26.67
C SER A 90 10.18 12.78 26.54
N LYS A 91 10.23 11.66 25.78
CA LYS A 91 11.47 10.94 25.44
C LYS A 91 12.18 11.61 24.25
N GLY A 92 11.42 12.10 23.29
CA GLY A 92 11.94 12.75 22.09
C GLY A 92 10.81 13.15 21.14
N LYS A 93 11.14 13.95 20.13
CA LYS A 93 10.16 14.48 19.16
C LYS A 93 10.54 14.18 17.71
N HIS A 94 11.50 13.28 17.49
CA HIS A 94 12.01 12.99 16.15
C HIS A 94 11.33 11.76 15.57
N ILE A 95 10.84 11.91 14.32
CA ILE A 95 10.23 10.88 13.50
C ILE A 95 11.03 10.77 12.20
N ILE A 96 11.36 9.56 11.79
CA ILE A 96 12.01 9.29 10.51
C ILE A 96 11.02 8.58 9.59
N THR A 97 10.95 9.04 8.36
CA THR A 97 10.15 8.42 7.28
C THR A 97 10.89 8.54 5.95
N VAL A 98 10.29 8.09 4.84
CA VAL A 98 10.90 8.14 3.50
C VAL A 98 10.13 9.11 2.61
N ALA A 99 10.82 9.82 1.73
CA ALA A 99 10.21 10.78 0.81
C ALA A 99 9.17 10.15 -0.15
N THR A 100 9.23 8.83 -0.34
CA THR A 100 8.34 8.07 -1.23
C THR A 100 7.13 7.43 -0.53
N GLU A 101 6.89 7.75 0.74
CA GLU A 101 5.75 7.24 1.51
C GLU A 101 4.40 7.64 0.92
N HIS A 102 3.36 6.88 1.28
CA HIS A 102 1.99 7.25 0.95
C HIS A 102 1.63 8.61 1.58
N LYS A 103 0.81 9.40 0.88
CA LYS A 103 0.37 10.73 1.35
C LYS A 103 -0.22 10.75 2.75
N ALA A 104 -0.83 9.64 3.21
CA ALA A 104 -1.34 9.54 4.58
C ALA A 104 -0.23 9.64 5.63
N VAL A 105 0.97 9.09 5.36
CA VAL A 105 2.15 9.21 6.24
C VAL A 105 2.71 10.62 6.15
N LEU A 106 3.00 11.10 4.92
CA LEU A 106 3.60 12.42 4.69
C LEU A 106 2.76 13.53 5.32
N SER A 107 1.45 13.56 5.04
CA SER A 107 0.55 14.58 5.59
C SER A 107 0.41 14.49 7.12
N CYS A 108 0.45 13.27 7.68
CA CYS A 108 0.45 13.10 9.14
C CYS A 108 1.72 13.67 9.77
N CYS A 109 2.89 13.40 9.18
CA CYS A 109 4.18 13.93 9.61
C CYS A 109 4.23 15.47 9.49
N GLU A 110 3.74 16.04 8.38
CA GLU A 110 3.62 17.49 8.19
C GLU A 110 2.75 18.16 9.27
N GLN A 111 1.62 17.53 9.62
CA GLN A 111 0.76 18.04 10.70
C GLN A 111 1.44 18.01 12.06
N LEU A 112 2.24 16.97 12.34
CA LEU A 112 2.99 16.89 13.59
C LEU A 112 4.18 17.85 13.61
N ALA A 113 4.84 18.10 12.48
CA ALA A 113 5.89 19.13 12.38
C ALA A 113 5.37 20.50 12.81
N LYS A 114 4.13 20.87 12.42
CA LYS A 114 3.46 22.11 12.90
C LYS A 114 3.18 22.12 14.40
N LYS A 115 3.21 20.94 15.05
CA LYS A 115 3.06 20.76 16.50
C LYS A 115 4.39 20.55 17.25
N GLY A 116 5.50 20.79 16.56
CA GLY A 116 6.85 20.71 17.13
C GLY A 116 7.54 19.34 17.02
N ALA A 117 7.05 18.44 16.18
CA ALA A 117 7.80 17.24 15.81
C ALA A 117 8.95 17.60 14.85
N HIS A 118 10.08 16.94 15.03
CA HIS A 118 11.16 16.91 14.06
C HIS A 118 10.93 15.74 13.10
N VAL A 119 10.88 15.97 11.79
CA VAL A 119 10.68 14.90 10.81
C VAL A 119 11.85 14.87 9.83
N THR A 120 12.52 13.71 9.76
CA THR A 120 13.50 13.43 8.71
C THR A 120 12.86 12.59 7.62
N TYR A 121 12.92 13.09 6.39
CA TYR A 121 12.50 12.37 5.19
C TYR A 121 13.74 11.81 4.51
N LEU A 122 13.98 10.49 4.64
CA LEU A 122 15.11 9.84 4.00
C LEU A 122 14.96 9.92 2.47
N PRO A 123 16.03 10.22 1.75
CA PRO A 123 16.03 10.13 0.29
C PRO A 123 16.01 8.68 -0.17
N VAL A 124 15.73 8.49 -1.45
CA VAL A 124 15.90 7.22 -2.16
C VAL A 124 16.80 7.44 -3.37
N ASP A 125 17.44 6.37 -3.86
CA ASP A 125 18.20 6.41 -5.09
C ASP A 125 17.30 6.38 -6.34
N ILE A 126 17.89 6.38 -7.52
CA ILE A 126 17.18 6.35 -8.80
C ILE A 126 16.36 5.07 -9.00
N GLN A 127 16.69 4.00 -8.29
CA GLN A 127 15.93 2.74 -8.26
C GLN A 127 14.85 2.73 -7.15
N GLY A 128 14.73 3.80 -6.35
CA GLY A 128 13.76 3.95 -5.28
C GLY A 128 14.13 3.24 -3.97
N MET A 129 15.39 2.83 -3.81
CA MET A 129 15.89 2.17 -2.61
C MET A 129 16.42 3.20 -1.60
N ILE A 130 16.16 2.95 -0.31
CA ILE A 130 16.79 3.70 0.78
C ILE A 130 18.19 3.15 1.07
N ALA A 131 19.13 4.03 1.40
CA ALA A 131 20.41 3.62 1.96
C ALA A 131 20.25 3.32 3.46
N LEU A 132 20.60 2.11 3.90
CA LEU A 132 20.47 1.70 5.30
C LEU A 132 21.39 2.50 6.22
N ASP A 133 22.52 2.97 5.71
CA ASP A 133 23.43 3.84 6.46
C ASP A 133 22.82 5.23 6.70
N ASP A 134 22.05 5.76 5.75
CA ASP A 134 21.32 7.02 5.96
C ASP A 134 20.29 6.87 7.10
N LEU A 135 19.57 5.75 7.13
CA LEU A 135 18.68 5.46 8.25
C LEU A 135 19.44 5.36 9.58
N ARG A 136 20.55 4.63 9.59
CA ARG A 136 21.39 4.42 10.80
C ARG A 136 21.94 5.73 11.35
N ASN A 137 22.37 6.62 10.47
CA ASN A 137 22.92 7.93 10.80
C ASN A 137 21.83 8.96 11.19
N ALA A 138 20.64 8.85 10.64
CA ALA A 138 19.52 9.74 10.98
C ALA A 138 18.94 9.45 12.38
N ILE A 139 19.09 8.23 12.92
CA ILE A 139 18.57 7.88 14.25
C ILE A 139 19.41 8.56 15.33
N THR A 140 18.73 9.34 16.18
CA THR A 140 19.31 10.04 17.34
C THR A 140 18.61 9.61 18.63
N GLU A 141 19.09 10.07 19.78
CA GLU A 141 18.43 9.86 21.07
C GLU A 141 17.01 10.45 21.14
N GLN A 142 16.73 11.47 20.30
CA GLN A 142 15.41 12.09 20.19
C GLN A 142 14.46 11.32 19.29
N THR A 143 14.91 10.26 18.58
CA THR A 143 14.09 9.49 17.64
C THR A 143 13.17 8.55 18.42
N ILE A 144 11.86 8.71 18.20
CA ILE A 144 10.82 7.89 18.83
C ILE A 144 10.17 6.90 17.87
N LEU A 145 10.22 7.18 16.56
CA LEU A 145 9.54 6.38 15.55
C LEU A 145 10.28 6.43 14.22
N VAL A 146 10.45 5.26 13.62
CA VAL A 146 10.75 5.08 12.20
C VAL A 146 9.48 4.56 11.53
N CYS A 147 9.02 5.21 10.46
CA CYS A 147 7.83 4.85 9.72
C CYS A 147 8.20 4.64 8.24
N ILE A 148 8.20 3.38 7.77
CA ILE A 148 8.61 3.04 6.40
C ILE A 148 7.68 1.94 5.86
N MET A 149 7.16 2.14 4.64
CA MET A 149 6.31 1.16 3.98
C MET A 149 7.07 -0.08 3.53
N ALA A 150 6.42 -1.24 3.56
CA ALA A 150 7.01 -2.49 3.08
C ALA A 150 7.11 -2.54 1.55
N ALA A 151 6.17 -1.90 0.85
CA ALA A 151 6.13 -1.86 -0.60
C ALA A 151 5.51 -0.55 -1.09
N ASN A 152 6.14 0.07 -2.06
CA ASN A 152 5.65 1.32 -2.63
C ASN A 152 4.39 1.08 -3.50
N ASN A 153 3.36 1.89 -3.33
CA ASN A 153 2.07 1.74 -4.01
C ASN A 153 2.09 2.16 -5.49
N GLU A 154 3.11 2.90 -5.93
CA GLU A 154 3.26 3.34 -7.31
C GLU A 154 4.22 2.42 -8.08
N THR A 155 5.44 2.25 -7.58
CA THR A 155 6.50 1.48 -8.25
C THR A 155 6.48 0.00 -7.93
N GLY A 156 5.87 -0.39 -6.81
CA GLY A 156 5.93 -1.75 -6.29
C GLY A 156 7.25 -2.12 -5.60
N ILE A 157 8.22 -1.22 -5.52
CA ILE A 157 9.54 -1.47 -4.94
C ILE A 157 9.39 -1.90 -3.48
N LEU A 158 10.10 -2.96 -3.10
CA LEU A 158 10.10 -3.52 -1.74
C LEU A 158 11.20 -2.85 -0.91
N ALA A 159 10.83 -2.31 0.25
CA ALA A 159 11.82 -1.85 1.21
C ALA A 159 12.49 -3.03 1.92
N PRO A 160 13.77 -2.91 2.33
CA PRO A 160 14.50 -3.95 3.08
C PRO A 160 14.04 -3.97 4.55
N ILE A 161 12.76 -4.32 4.79
CA ILE A 161 12.11 -4.20 6.12
C ILE A 161 12.80 -5.05 7.20
N THR A 162 13.44 -6.14 6.83
CA THR A 162 14.21 -6.98 7.76
C THR A 162 15.40 -6.21 8.34
N ASP A 163 16.17 -5.54 7.49
CA ASP A 163 17.34 -4.77 7.90
C ASP A 163 16.93 -3.50 8.64
N ILE A 164 15.86 -2.83 8.18
CA ILE A 164 15.27 -1.67 8.87
C ILE A 164 14.85 -2.05 10.30
N ALA A 165 14.11 -3.18 10.45
CA ALA A 165 13.67 -3.67 11.75
C ALA A 165 14.86 -4.00 12.67
N LYS A 166 15.93 -4.57 12.13
CA LYS A 166 17.18 -4.85 12.86
C LYS A 166 17.81 -3.55 13.33
N ILE A 167 17.98 -2.55 12.48
CA ILE A 167 18.53 -1.23 12.83
C ILE A 167 17.69 -0.57 13.93
N CYS A 168 16.37 -0.57 13.80
CA CYS A 168 15.47 0.02 14.79
C CYS A 168 15.57 -0.70 16.14
N THR A 169 15.70 -2.03 16.13
CA THR A 169 15.91 -2.83 17.35
C THR A 169 17.24 -2.50 18.02
N GLU A 170 18.35 -2.47 17.27
CA GLU A 170 19.69 -2.12 17.74
C GLU A 170 19.72 -0.71 18.38
N LYS A 171 18.98 0.23 17.79
CA LYS A 171 18.90 1.62 18.24
C LYS A 171 17.79 1.88 19.27
N ASN A 172 17.00 0.85 19.66
CA ASN A 172 15.88 0.96 20.60
C ASN A 172 14.86 2.04 20.21
N VAL A 173 14.50 2.08 18.92
CA VAL A 173 13.49 2.97 18.32
C VAL A 173 12.32 2.13 17.80
N LEU A 174 11.09 2.63 17.92
CA LEU A 174 9.91 1.93 17.40
C LEU A 174 9.89 1.93 15.87
N PHE A 175 9.56 0.78 15.29
CA PHE A 175 9.38 0.62 13.85
C PHE A 175 7.91 0.37 13.50
N PHE A 176 7.32 1.32 12.77
CA PHE A 176 6.00 1.20 12.15
C PHE A 176 6.14 0.92 10.66
N CYS A 177 5.54 -0.17 10.20
CA CYS A 177 5.57 -0.62 8.81
C CYS A 177 4.18 -0.49 8.17
N ASP A 178 4.04 0.33 7.13
CA ASP A 178 2.86 0.30 6.26
C ASP A 178 2.98 -0.89 5.29
N ALA A 179 2.28 -1.98 5.59
CA ALA A 179 2.27 -3.19 4.78
C ALA A 179 1.06 -3.27 3.83
N THR A 180 0.33 -2.16 3.64
CA THR A 180 -0.92 -2.11 2.89
C THR A 180 -0.80 -2.71 1.48
N GLN A 181 0.31 -2.49 0.78
CA GLN A 181 0.54 -3.06 -0.54
C GLN A 181 1.21 -4.44 -0.51
N ALA A 182 1.86 -4.80 0.58
CA ALA A 182 2.66 -6.01 0.69
C ALA A 182 1.85 -7.24 1.14
N ILE A 183 0.83 -7.04 1.99
CA ILE A 183 0.00 -8.12 2.56
C ILE A 183 -0.56 -9.03 1.47
N GLY A 184 -0.39 -10.35 1.69
CA GLY A 184 -0.84 -11.40 0.78
C GLY A 184 -0.01 -11.56 -0.50
N LYS A 185 0.84 -10.58 -0.84
CA LYS A 185 1.66 -10.58 -2.07
C LYS A 185 3.11 -10.99 -1.82
N VAL A 186 3.65 -10.67 -0.66
CA VAL A 186 4.98 -11.09 -0.20
C VAL A 186 4.89 -11.69 1.20
N ASN A 187 5.89 -12.48 1.58
CA ASN A 187 5.90 -13.11 2.89
C ASN A 187 6.18 -12.06 3.99
N ILE A 188 5.28 -12.00 4.98
CA ILE A 188 5.45 -11.20 6.19
C ILE A 188 5.22 -12.12 7.39
N ASP A 189 6.31 -12.48 8.06
CA ASP A 189 6.31 -13.31 9.25
C ASP A 189 6.74 -12.45 10.47
N LEU A 190 5.79 -12.10 11.31
CA LEU A 190 6.03 -11.20 12.44
C LEU A 190 6.80 -11.86 13.61
N GLN A 191 6.97 -13.19 13.61
CA GLN A 191 7.89 -13.85 14.55
C GLN A 191 9.34 -13.66 14.12
N GLN A 192 9.61 -13.61 12.82
CA GLN A 192 10.95 -13.42 12.28
C GLN A 192 11.32 -11.95 12.11
N LEU A 193 10.34 -11.11 11.82
CA LEU A 193 10.53 -9.68 11.60
C LEU A 193 10.27 -8.90 12.90
N ASN A 194 11.26 -8.16 13.38
CA ASN A 194 11.12 -7.32 14.57
C ASN A 194 10.38 -6.00 14.29
N ILE A 195 9.21 -6.11 13.64
CA ILE A 195 8.33 -4.96 13.42
C ILE A 195 7.50 -4.73 14.67
N ASP A 196 7.47 -3.50 15.18
CA ASP A 196 6.72 -3.14 16.38
C ASP A 196 5.24 -2.92 16.11
N VAL A 197 4.94 -2.24 15.00
CA VAL A 197 3.58 -1.91 14.57
C VAL A 197 3.48 -2.09 13.07
N LEU A 198 2.37 -2.66 12.59
CA LEU A 198 2.13 -2.85 11.15
C LEU A 198 0.68 -2.57 10.83
N CYS A 199 0.41 -1.91 9.71
CA CYS A 199 -0.95 -1.70 9.22
C CYS A 199 -1.22 -2.40 7.89
N LEU A 200 -2.50 -2.71 7.66
CA LEU A 200 -3.01 -3.27 6.43
C LEU A 200 -4.44 -2.80 6.13
N SER A 201 -4.88 -2.94 4.88
CA SER A 201 -6.22 -2.59 4.43
C SER A 201 -6.81 -3.68 3.54
N ALA A 202 -8.05 -4.09 3.82
CA ALA A 202 -8.71 -5.22 3.15
C ALA A 202 -8.83 -5.04 1.63
N HIS A 203 -9.14 -3.83 1.16
CA HIS A 203 -9.38 -3.58 -0.25
C HIS A 203 -8.14 -3.63 -1.15
N LYS A 204 -6.97 -3.88 -0.60
CA LYS A 204 -5.71 -4.12 -1.34
C LYS A 204 -5.41 -5.61 -1.51
N VAL A 205 -6.19 -6.47 -0.86
CA VAL A 205 -6.04 -7.92 -0.83
C VAL A 205 -7.39 -8.61 -1.07
N HIS A 206 -8.15 -8.09 -2.05
CA HIS A 206 -9.45 -8.63 -2.47
C HIS A 206 -10.53 -8.73 -1.38
N GLY A 207 -10.36 -7.98 -0.29
CA GLY A 207 -11.36 -7.77 0.75
C GLY A 207 -12.18 -6.49 0.51
N PRO A 208 -13.11 -6.16 1.43
CA PRO A 208 -13.98 -5.00 1.32
C PRO A 208 -13.25 -3.68 1.62
N LYS A 209 -13.78 -2.57 1.07
CA LYS A 209 -13.40 -1.22 1.47
C LYS A 209 -13.93 -0.89 2.87
N GLY A 210 -13.32 0.06 3.56
CA GLY A 210 -13.80 0.58 4.85
C GLY A 210 -13.46 -0.30 6.06
N VAL A 211 -12.50 -1.22 5.91
CA VAL A 211 -11.91 -2.00 7.01
C VAL A 211 -10.42 -2.22 6.79
N GLY A 212 -9.70 -2.24 7.89
CA GLY A 212 -8.29 -2.59 7.97
C GLY A 212 -7.95 -3.17 9.33
N ALA A 213 -6.70 -3.50 9.52
CA ALA A 213 -6.18 -3.97 10.80
C ALA A 213 -4.84 -3.31 11.12
N LEU A 214 -4.61 -3.16 12.41
CA LEU A 214 -3.38 -2.71 13.00
C LEU A 214 -2.82 -3.83 13.87
N TYR A 215 -1.59 -4.25 13.60
CA TYR A 215 -0.82 -5.10 14.48
C TYR A 215 0.00 -4.23 15.43
N ILE A 216 -0.02 -4.56 16.71
CA ILE A 216 0.81 -3.94 17.75
C ILE A 216 1.49 -5.06 18.53
N ARG A 217 2.83 -5.15 18.41
CA ARG A 217 3.62 -6.19 19.07
C ARG A 217 3.49 -6.10 20.58
N ARG A 218 3.22 -7.23 21.22
CA ARG A 218 3.26 -7.33 22.68
C ARG A 218 4.69 -7.51 23.15
N LYS A 219 5.15 -6.54 23.92
CA LYS A 219 6.45 -6.54 24.58
C LYS A 219 6.27 -6.63 26.10
N SER A 220 7.34 -6.94 26.84
CA SER A 220 7.36 -6.88 28.32
C SER A 220 6.95 -5.48 28.82
N LYS A 221 7.43 -4.42 28.15
CA LYS A 221 6.92 -3.06 28.31
C LYS A 221 6.01 -2.75 27.11
N PRO A 222 4.68 -2.61 27.33
CA PRO A 222 3.73 -2.37 26.25
C PRO A 222 4.05 -1.10 25.46
N ILE A 223 3.90 -1.19 24.13
CA ILE A 223 3.93 -0.01 23.26
C ILE A 223 2.69 0.82 23.55
N GLN A 224 2.88 2.08 23.90
CA GLN A 224 1.80 2.99 24.22
C GLN A 224 1.44 3.84 23.00
N ILE A 225 0.17 3.80 22.62
CA ILE A 225 -0.38 4.59 21.51
C ILE A 225 -1.68 5.22 22.03
N SER A 226 -1.79 6.54 21.93
CA SER A 226 -3.05 7.22 22.25
C SER A 226 -4.13 6.83 21.23
N PRO A 227 -5.33 6.42 21.66
CA PRO A 227 -6.45 6.17 20.77
C PRO A 227 -6.77 7.38 19.90
N LEU A 228 -7.01 7.18 18.61
CA LEU A 228 -7.46 8.24 17.71
C LEU A 228 -8.97 8.43 17.81
N ILE A 229 -9.72 7.33 17.91
CA ILE A 229 -11.19 7.32 18.01
C ILE A 229 -11.55 6.72 19.36
N THR A 230 -12.00 7.57 20.26
CA THR A 230 -12.49 7.18 21.59
C THR A 230 -13.98 6.83 21.53
N GLY A 231 -14.48 6.04 22.50
CA GLY A 231 -15.89 5.64 22.53
C GLY A 231 -16.14 4.51 23.53
N GLY A 232 -16.85 3.48 23.10
CA GLY A 232 -17.12 2.29 23.93
C GLY A 232 -15.90 1.39 24.09
N GLY A 233 -16.08 0.22 24.73
CA GLY A 233 -15.01 -0.70 25.08
C GLY A 233 -14.47 -1.57 23.92
N GLN A 234 -14.83 -1.28 22.66
CA GLN A 234 -14.36 -2.04 21.51
C GLN A 234 -12.83 -1.94 21.39
N GLU A 235 -12.23 -3.00 20.85
CA GLU A 235 -10.77 -3.11 20.71
C GLU A 235 -10.01 -2.82 22.02
N ASN A 236 -10.56 -3.24 23.16
CA ASN A 236 -10.01 -2.98 24.49
C ASN A 236 -9.81 -1.47 24.76
N GLU A 237 -10.80 -0.65 24.45
CA GLU A 237 -10.79 0.82 24.58
C GLU A 237 -9.81 1.53 23.62
N PHE A 238 -9.11 0.79 22.78
CA PHE A 238 -8.13 1.35 21.85
C PHE A 238 -8.79 2.00 20.62
N ARG A 239 -9.94 1.47 20.17
CA ARG A 239 -10.69 2.02 19.05
C ARG A 239 -12.20 1.86 19.25
N GLY A 240 -12.87 2.96 19.59
CA GLY A 240 -14.32 2.99 19.84
C GLY A 240 -15.14 2.85 18.55
N GLY A 241 -16.40 2.42 18.69
CA GLY A 241 -17.39 2.29 17.62
C GLY A 241 -17.79 0.84 17.35
N THR A 242 -19.08 0.67 17.02
CA THR A 242 -19.66 -0.63 16.70
C THR A 242 -18.88 -1.36 15.62
N TYR A 243 -18.61 -2.63 15.80
CA TYR A 243 -17.90 -3.45 14.82
C TYR A 243 -18.66 -3.53 13.49
N ASN A 244 -17.96 -3.28 12.39
CA ASN A 244 -18.43 -3.59 11.05
C ASN A 244 -18.21 -5.10 10.80
N VAL A 245 -19.07 -5.93 11.41
CA VAL A 245 -18.91 -7.39 11.40
C VAL A 245 -18.74 -7.94 9.97
N PRO A 246 -19.61 -7.58 8.99
CA PRO A 246 -19.45 -8.09 7.62
C PRO A 246 -18.08 -7.78 7.03
N ALA A 247 -17.61 -6.54 7.18
CA ALA A 247 -16.34 -6.15 6.58
C ALA A 247 -15.13 -6.77 7.31
N ILE A 248 -15.21 -6.94 8.62
CA ILE A 248 -14.19 -7.63 9.43
C ILE A 248 -14.06 -9.10 9.02
N VAL A 249 -15.18 -9.78 8.86
CA VAL A 249 -15.24 -11.17 8.37
C VAL A 249 -14.64 -11.25 6.97
N GLY A 250 -15.01 -10.33 6.08
CA GLY A 250 -14.43 -10.25 4.74
C GLY A 250 -12.91 -10.03 4.73
N LEU A 251 -12.38 -9.21 5.65
CA LEU A 251 -10.93 -9.04 5.82
C LEU A 251 -10.27 -10.33 6.28
N GLY A 252 -10.80 -10.99 7.33
CA GLY A 252 -10.30 -12.28 7.83
C GLY A 252 -10.27 -13.32 6.72
N LYS A 253 -11.37 -13.48 6.00
CA LYS A 253 -11.47 -14.41 4.86
C LYS A 253 -10.46 -14.10 3.77
N ALA A 254 -10.35 -12.83 3.33
CA ALA A 254 -9.39 -12.45 2.30
C ALA A 254 -7.96 -12.80 2.69
N ILE A 255 -7.55 -12.48 3.92
CA ILE A 255 -6.19 -12.78 4.40
C ILE A 255 -5.96 -14.30 4.55
N SER A 256 -6.97 -15.08 4.93
CA SER A 256 -6.82 -16.55 5.11
C SER A 256 -6.64 -17.30 3.79
N ILE A 257 -7.16 -16.78 2.67
CA ILE A 257 -7.11 -17.46 1.36
C ILE A 257 -6.07 -16.89 0.41
N ILE A 258 -5.58 -15.68 0.64
CA ILE A 258 -4.60 -15.02 -0.23
C ILE A 258 -3.21 -15.11 0.39
N HIS A 259 -2.29 -15.72 -0.35
CA HIS A 259 -0.91 -15.91 0.07
C HIS A 259 0.06 -15.72 -1.11
N PRO A 260 1.36 -15.45 -0.85
CA PRO A 260 2.33 -15.06 -1.90
C PRO A 260 2.47 -16.04 -3.06
N ALA A 261 2.29 -17.35 -2.82
CA ALA A 261 2.43 -18.35 -3.89
C ALA A 261 1.40 -18.16 -5.02
N LEU A 262 0.21 -17.62 -4.72
CA LEU A 262 -0.81 -17.28 -5.74
C LEU A 262 -0.32 -16.20 -6.71
N TYR A 263 0.57 -15.33 -6.25
CA TYR A 263 1.10 -14.23 -7.05
C TYR A 263 2.24 -14.62 -8.00
N SER A 264 2.67 -15.88 -8.02
CA SER A 264 3.71 -16.35 -8.97
C SER A 264 3.27 -16.18 -10.43
N THR A 265 2.01 -16.52 -10.75
CA THR A 265 1.44 -16.31 -12.10
C THR A 265 1.26 -14.82 -12.40
N VAL A 266 0.81 -14.03 -11.43
CA VAL A 266 0.69 -12.57 -11.58
C VAL A 266 2.05 -11.94 -11.89
N GLY A 267 3.12 -12.43 -11.26
CA GLY A 267 4.50 -12.00 -11.55
C GLY A 267 4.91 -12.30 -12.99
N ARG A 268 4.61 -13.51 -13.49
CA ARG A 268 4.86 -13.86 -14.89
C ARG A 268 4.08 -12.97 -15.86
N ASN A 269 2.82 -12.67 -15.56
CA ASN A 269 2.00 -11.80 -16.37
C ASN A 269 2.52 -10.36 -16.38
N ARG A 270 3.01 -9.84 -15.23
CA ARG A 270 3.68 -8.53 -15.15
C ARG A 270 4.95 -8.52 -16.04
N ASP A 271 5.79 -9.54 -15.94
CA ASP A 271 7.02 -9.64 -16.73
C ASP A 271 6.72 -9.79 -18.23
N LEU A 272 5.64 -10.52 -18.57
CA LEU A 272 5.16 -10.63 -19.95
C LEU A 272 4.72 -9.25 -20.48
N LEU A 273 3.96 -8.48 -19.71
CA LEU A 273 3.55 -7.12 -20.08
C LEU A 273 4.77 -6.23 -20.35
N GLU A 274 5.75 -6.22 -19.45
CA GLU A 274 6.98 -5.44 -19.61
C GLU A 274 7.74 -5.86 -20.88
N LYS A 275 7.86 -7.17 -21.12
CA LYS A 275 8.48 -7.73 -22.34
C LYS A 275 7.74 -7.30 -23.60
N LEU A 276 6.41 -7.38 -23.62
CA LEU A 276 5.61 -6.97 -24.78
C LEU A 276 5.72 -5.47 -25.04
N LEU A 277 5.85 -4.65 -24.00
CA LEU A 277 5.98 -3.19 -24.15
C LEU A 277 7.42 -2.75 -24.44
N SER A 278 8.43 -3.60 -24.23
CA SER A 278 9.86 -3.25 -24.43
C SER A 278 10.22 -2.90 -25.88
N ASP A 279 9.40 -3.30 -26.87
CA ASP A 279 9.57 -2.90 -28.26
C ASP A 279 9.22 -1.40 -28.52
N ILE A 280 8.55 -0.75 -27.58
CA ILE A 280 8.24 0.69 -27.69
C ILE A 280 9.53 1.47 -27.39
N PRO A 281 10.04 2.28 -28.32
CA PRO A 281 11.22 3.11 -28.05
C PRO A 281 10.99 4.07 -26.89
N GLU A 282 12.06 4.45 -26.20
CA GLU A 282 12.04 5.50 -25.17
C GLU A 282 11.03 5.23 -24.04
N ILE A 283 11.01 4.01 -23.50
CA ILE A 283 10.32 3.70 -22.26
C ILE A 283 11.31 3.56 -21.11
N ILE A 284 10.84 3.82 -19.88
CA ILE A 284 11.60 3.62 -18.65
C ILE A 284 10.74 2.81 -17.69
N ILE A 285 11.21 1.62 -17.32
CA ILE A 285 10.58 0.80 -16.28
C ILE A 285 11.21 1.19 -14.94
N HIS A 286 10.41 1.84 -14.08
CA HIS A 286 10.89 2.32 -12.78
C HIS A 286 11.03 1.16 -11.78
N GLY A 287 12.21 1.06 -11.13
CA GLY A 287 12.51 0.00 -10.18
C GLY A 287 12.65 -1.40 -10.81
N GLY A 288 12.88 -1.49 -12.13
CA GLY A 288 12.97 -2.75 -12.85
C GLY A 288 14.08 -3.69 -12.36
N ASN A 289 15.14 -3.14 -11.77
CA ASN A 289 16.35 -3.87 -11.37
C ASN A 289 16.45 -4.16 -9.86
N VAL A 290 15.39 -3.87 -9.10
CA VAL A 290 15.35 -4.11 -7.64
C VAL A 290 14.15 -4.97 -7.27
N PRO A 291 14.11 -5.56 -6.06
CA PRO A 291 12.97 -6.34 -5.60
C PRO A 291 11.67 -5.53 -5.66
N ARG A 292 10.65 -6.11 -6.30
CA ARG A 292 9.34 -5.47 -6.51
C ARG A 292 8.20 -6.42 -6.18
N LEU A 293 7.04 -5.85 -5.89
CA LEU A 293 5.79 -6.60 -5.86
C LEU A 293 5.55 -7.34 -7.18
N PRO A 294 5.02 -8.56 -7.14
CA PRO A 294 4.78 -9.36 -8.35
C PRO A 294 3.73 -8.75 -9.28
N ASN A 295 2.88 -7.86 -8.79
CA ASN A 295 1.74 -7.35 -9.52
C ASN A 295 1.89 -5.92 -10.06
N THR A 296 3.03 -5.26 -9.88
CA THR A 296 3.15 -3.83 -10.20
C THR A 296 4.25 -3.58 -11.21
N SER A 297 3.92 -2.84 -12.27
CA SER A 297 4.86 -2.23 -13.21
C SER A 297 4.55 -0.75 -13.36
N TYR A 298 5.57 0.11 -13.33
CA TYR A 298 5.43 1.55 -13.47
C TYR A 298 6.35 2.02 -14.59
N ILE A 299 5.77 2.47 -15.71
CA ILE A 299 6.47 2.69 -16.97
C ILE A 299 6.23 4.12 -17.45
N SER A 300 7.31 4.88 -17.67
CA SER A 300 7.26 6.16 -18.39
C SER A 300 7.35 5.92 -19.89
N PHE A 301 6.47 6.56 -20.65
CA PHE A 301 6.47 6.61 -22.10
C PHE A 301 6.95 8.01 -22.53
N ARG A 302 8.27 8.21 -22.67
CA ARG A 302 8.86 9.53 -22.88
C ARG A 302 8.24 10.26 -24.08
N HIS A 303 8.14 11.59 -23.93
CA HIS A 303 7.59 12.50 -24.93
C HIS A 303 6.06 12.39 -25.16
N ILE A 304 5.34 11.72 -24.23
CA ILE A 304 3.87 11.64 -24.22
C ILE A 304 3.38 11.85 -22.78
N LEU A 305 2.29 12.55 -22.59
CA LEU A 305 1.65 12.60 -21.27
C LEU A 305 0.87 11.33 -21.01
N ALA A 306 0.97 10.77 -19.79
CA ALA A 306 0.23 9.55 -19.38
C ALA A 306 -1.28 9.68 -19.67
N GLY A 307 -1.87 10.85 -19.42
CA GLY A 307 -3.28 11.12 -19.69
C GLY A 307 -3.67 10.99 -21.17
N GLU A 308 -2.78 11.28 -22.11
CA GLU A 308 -3.04 11.12 -23.55
C GLU A 308 -3.18 9.64 -23.91
N ILE A 309 -2.29 8.79 -23.37
CA ILE A 309 -2.36 7.32 -23.58
C ILE A 309 -3.64 6.77 -22.94
N MET A 310 -3.92 7.14 -21.66
CA MET A 310 -5.11 6.67 -20.96
C MET A 310 -6.41 7.06 -21.66
N ASN A 311 -6.48 8.29 -22.19
CA ASN A 311 -7.64 8.75 -22.98
C ASN A 311 -7.78 8.00 -24.31
N ALA A 312 -6.66 7.61 -24.94
CA ALA A 312 -6.67 6.82 -26.17
C ALA A 312 -7.06 5.35 -25.93
N CYS A 313 -6.97 4.88 -24.67
CA CYS A 313 -7.29 3.50 -24.29
C CYS A 313 -8.44 3.42 -23.26
N PRO A 314 -9.66 3.87 -23.56
CA PRO A 314 -10.75 3.97 -22.58
C PRO A 314 -11.24 2.60 -22.05
N LYS A 315 -10.85 1.49 -22.68
CA LYS A 315 -11.12 0.13 -22.21
C LYS A 315 -10.07 -0.38 -21.22
N LEU A 316 -9.01 0.37 -20.94
CA LEU A 316 -8.01 0.05 -19.92
C LEU A 316 -8.21 0.92 -18.67
N ALA A 317 -8.48 0.30 -17.54
CA ALA A 317 -8.46 0.99 -16.26
C ALA A 317 -7.02 1.01 -15.72
N LEU A 318 -6.36 2.16 -15.85
CA LEU A 318 -4.96 2.41 -15.50
C LEU A 318 -4.85 3.59 -14.53
N SER A 319 -3.65 3.82 -13.97
CA SER A 319 -3.37 4.98 -13.11
C SER A 319 -2.05 5.64 -13.52
N SER A 320 -1.97 6.95 -13.37
CA SER A 320 -0.74 7.73 -13.61
C SER A 320 0.13 7.89 -12.36
N GLY A 321 -0.19 7.20 -11.25
CA GLY A 321 0.54 7.34 -9.96
C GLY A 321 0.27 8.66 -9.23
N SER A 322 0.16 9.79 -9.93
CA SER A 322 -0.38 11.01 -9.35
C SER A 322 -1.85 10.79 -9.05
N ALA A 323 -2.27 10.99 -7.80
CA ALA A 323 -3.68 10.95 -7.46
C ALA A 323 -4.43 11.86 -8.45
N CYS A 324 -5.33 11.26 -9.26
CA CYS A 324 -6.26 12.00 -10.09
C CYS A 324 -7.25 12.75 -9.18
N VAL A 325 -6.77 13.76 -8.46
CA VAL A 325 -7.61 14.84 -7.98
C VAL A 325 -7.82 15.70 -9.21
N THR A 326 -9.00 15.55 -9.81
CA THR A 326 -9.62 16.45 -10.81
C THR A 326 -8.73 17.62 -11.23
N GLY A 327 -7.97 17.42 -12.32
CA GLY A 327 -7.37 18.55 -13.07
C GLY A 327 -5.96 18.98 -12.69
N SER A 328 -5.29 18.48 -11.67
CA SER A 328 -3.90 18.86 -11.37
C SER A 328 -2.90 18.02 -12.18
N ARG A 329 -2.08 18.70 -12.99
CA ARG A 329 -0.93 18.13 -13.72
C ARG A 329 0.30 18.03 -12.80
N GLU A 330 0.14 17.52 -11.57
CA GLU A 330 1.27 17.36 -10.68
C GLU A 330 1.97 16.02 -10.96
N PRO A 331 3.31 16.02 -11.09
CA PRO A 331 4.07 14.79 -11.28
C PRO A 331 4.01 13.92 -10.02
N SER A 332 4.21 12.62 -10.17
CA SER A 332 4.35 11.70 -9.05
C SER A 332 5.46 12.16 -8.10
N HIS A 333 5.12 12.39 -6.83
CA HIS A 333 6.11 12.74 -5.80
C HIS A 333 7.13 11.62 -5.59
N VAL A 334 6.71 10.36 -5.82
CA VAL A 334 7.58 9.18 -5.73
C VAL A 334 8.65 9.24 -6.81
N LEU A 335 8.27 9.43 -8.07
CA LEU A 335 9.23 9.54 -9.17
C LEU A 335 10.12 10.78 -9.04
N MET A 336 9.57 11.90 -8.56
CA MET A 336 10.38 13.09 -8.27
C MET A 336 11.40 12.82 -7.17
N ALA A 337 11.02 12.12 -6.10
CA ALA A 337 11.93 11.71 -5.02
C ALA A 337 13.01 10.73 -5.50
N MET A 338 12.71 9.90 -6.52
CA MET A 338 13.66 9.01 -7.20
C MET A 338 14.58 9.76 -8.18
N GLY A 339 14.53 11.09 -8.27
CA GLY A 339 15.35 11.89 -9.17
C GLY A 339 14.94 11.86 -10.64
N GLN A 340 13.72 11.41 -10.95
CA GLN A 340 13.20 11.46 -12.32
C GLN A 340 12.87 12.89 -12.72
N SER A 341 13.02 13.19 -14.02
CA SER A 341 12.58 14.48 -14.55
C SER A 341 11.05 14.62 -14.44
N LYS A 342 10.57 15.86 -14.38
CA LYS A 342 9.13 16.14 -14.39
C LYS A 342 8.43 15.53 -15.62
N GLU A 343 9.08 15.56 -16.77
CA GLU A 343 8.58 14.94 -18.01
C GLU A 343 8.40 13.43 -17.84
N ASN A 344 9.42 12.71 -17.36
CA ASN A 344 9.33 11.28 -17.12
C ASN A 344 8.23 10.96 -16.12
N ALA A 345 8.10 11.75 -15.04
CA ALA A 345 7.07 11.54 -14.02
C ALA A 345 5.65 11.80 -14.56
N LEU A 346 5.47 12.76 -15.50
CA LEU A 346 4.16 13.02 -16.12
C LEU A 346 3.81 12.02 -17.23
N SER A 347 4.79 11.30 -17.77
CA SER A 347 4.60 10.27 -18.81
C SER A 347 4.38 8.85 -18.22
N ALA A 348 4.43 8.70 -16.90
CA ALA A 348 4.42 7.41 -16.24
C ALA A 348 3.01 6.84 -16.04
N ILE A 349 2.81 5.59 -16.43
CA ILE A 349 1.58 4.82 -16.22
C ILE A 349 1.89 3.64 -15.31
N ARG A 350 1.07 3.47 -14.27
CA ARG A 350 1.10 2.31 -13.40
C ARG A 350 0.13 1.26 -13.91
N PHE A 351 0.67 0.06 -14.12
CA PHE A 351 -0.06 -1.17 -14.37
C PHE A 351 -0.01 -2.01 -13.08
N SER A 352 -1.15 -2.29 -12.50
CA SER A 352 -1.22 -3.14 -11.32
C SER A 352 -2.23 -4.27 -11.51
N LEU A 353 -1.68 -5.46 -11.64
CA LEU A 353 -2.39 -6.71 -11.93
C LEU A 353 -3.02 -7.27 -10.63
N SER A 354 -3.86 -8.30 -10.79
CA SER A 354 -4.40 -9.07 -9.67
C SER A 354 -4.45 -10.56 -9.99
N LEU A 355 -4.92 -11.34 -9.03
CA LEU A 355 -5.17 -12.79 -9.21
C LEU A 355 -6.21 -13.07 -10.30
N LEU A 356 -7.02 -12.10 -10.67
CA LEU A 356 -8.07 -12.21 -11.69
C LEU A 356 -7.63 -11.75 -13.08
N THR A 357 -6.42 -11.19 -13.20
CA THR A 357 -5.88 -10.71 -14.48
C THR A 357 -5.39 -11.87 -15.31
N THR A 358 -5.95 -12.04 -16.51
CA THR A 358 -5.60 -13.12 -17.44
C THR A 358 -4.44 -12.75 -18.36
N GLU A 359 -3.79 -13.76 -18.91
CA GLU A 359 -2.72 -13.57 -19.91
C GLU A 359 -3.26 -12.93 -21.20
N GLU A 360 -4.50 -13.28 -21.60
CA GLU A 360 -5.19 -12.69 -22.74
C GLU A 360 -5.41 -11.19 -22.56
N GLU A 361 -5.82 -10.75 -21.35
CA GLU A 361 -5.94 -9.33 -21.01
C GLU A 361 -4.59 -8.60 -21.10
N ILE A 362 -3.47 -9.27 -20.79
CA ILE A 362 -2.12 -8.72 -20.92
C ILE A 362 -1.74 -8.49 -22.37
N PHE A 363 -2.01 -9.47 -23.27
CA PHE A 363 -1.77 -9.29 -24.70
C PHE A 363 -2.61 -8.14 -25.27
N HIS A 364 -3.91 -8.10 -25.00
CA HIS A 364 -4.78 -7.02 -25.46
C HIS A 364 -4.34 -5.65 -24.92
N CYS A 365 -3.99 -5.57 -23.64
CA CYS A 365 -3.45 -4.34 -23.06
C CYS A 365 -2.20 -3.86 -23.79
N ALA A 366 -1.23 -4.74 -24.00
CA ALA A 366 0.01 -4.39 -24.66
C ALA A 366 -0.20 -3.88 -26.09
N GLU A 367 -1.08 -4.52 -26.87
CA GLU A 367 -1.43 -4.08 -28.23
C GLU A 367 -2.10 -2.69 -28.22
N MET A 368 -3.10 -2.48 -27.36
CA MET A 368 -3.76 -1.18 -27.23
C MET A 368 -2.79 -0.07 -26.88
N ILE A 369 -1.86 -0.32 -25.94
CA ILE A 369 -0.84 0.66 -25.55
C ILE A 369 0.12 0.94 -26.71
N LYS A 370 0.61 -0.09 -27.43
CA LYS A 370 1.48 0.07 -28.60
C LYS A 370 0.83 0.93 -29.68
N GLU A 371 -0.43 0.63 -30.03
CA GLU A 371 -1.18 1.41 -31.02
C GLU A 371 -1.39 2.87 -30.57
N ALA A 372 -1.79 3.08 -29.31
CA ALA A 372 -2.01 4.41 -28.77
C ALA A 372 -0.72 5.23 -28.78
N VAL A 373 0.39 4.68 -28.29
CA VAL A 373 1.71 5.34 -28.26
C VAL A 373 2.18 5.68 -29.66
N LYS A 374 2.07 4.73 -30.61
CA LYS A 374 2.42 4.99 -32.01
C LYS A 374 1.59 6.13 -32.59
N LYS A 375 0.25 6.05 -32.49
CA LYS A 375 -0.66 7.07 -33.02
C LYS A 375 -0.38 8.47 -32.44
N ILE A 376 -0.15 8.58 -31.13
CA ILE A 376 0.13 9.85 -30.47
C ILE A 376 1.49 10.40 -30.95
N ARG A 377 2.53 9.56 -31.00
CA ARG A 377 3.88 9.97 -31.45
C ARG A 377 3.92 10.37 -32.90
N ASP A 378 3.19 9.69 -33.78
CA ASP A 378 3.14 10.04 -35.22
C ASP A 378 2.58 11.45 -35.47
N HIS A 379 1.78 11.98 -34.55
CA HIS A 379 1.21 13.33 -34.62
C HIS A 379 1.87 14.33 -33.66
N SER A 380 2.92 13.93 -32.92
CA SER A 380 3.57 14.77 -31.90
C SER A 380 4.74 15.57 -32.49
N PRO A 381 4.69 16.90 -32.49
CA PRO A 381 5.85 17.73 -32.82
C PRO A 381 7.06 17.48 -31.92
N ILE A 382 6.81 17.20 -30.62
CA ILE A 382 7.86 16.89 -29.63
C ILE A 382 8.59 15.62 -30.04
N TRP A 383 7.85 14.57 -30.42
CA TRP A 383 8.45 13.31 -30.87
C TRP A 383 9.25 13.50 -32.17
N GLN A 384 8.78 14.34 -33.09
CA GLN A 384 9.55 14.67 -34.29
C GLN A 384 10.85 15.38 -33.97
N MET A 385 10.79 16.42 -33.09
CA MET A 385 11.99 17.11 -32.62
C MET A 385 13.01 16.19 -31.98
N TYR A 386 12.54 15.19 -31.20
CA TYR A 386 13.39 14.13 -30.61
C TYR A 386 14.07 13.31 -31.74
N LYS A 387 13.31 12.79 -32.71
CA LYS A 387 13.87 12.05 -33.86
C LYS A 387 14.89 12.85 -34.65
N ASP A 388 14.66 14.13 -34.80
CA ASP A 388 15.56 15.06 -35.49
C ASP A 388 16.76 15.50 -34.62
N ARG A 389 16.88 14.94 -33.38
CA ARG A 389 17.93 15.26 -32.41
C ARG A 389 17.97 16.71 -31.95
N LEU A 390 16.88 17.43 -32.04
CA LEU A 390 16.72 18.81 -31.58
C LEU A 390 16.48 18.91 -30.08
N ILE A 391 16.00 17.84 -29.48
CA ILE A 391 15.81 17.68 -28.03
C ILE A 391 16.34 16.30 -27.59
N LYS A 392 16.60 16.12 -26.25
CA LYS A 392 17.07 14.87 -25.63
C LYS A 392 15.96 14.10 -24.94
#